data_b9f8100cabd70532ba91a4a7ca4f3ee1
#
_entry.id   b9f8100cabd70532ba91a4a7ca4f3ee1
#
_cell.length_a   1.000
_cell.length_b   1.000
_cell.length_c   1.000
_cell.angle_alpha   90.00
_cell.angle_beta   90.00
_cell.angle_gamma   90.00
#
_symmetry.space_group_name_H-M   'P 1'
#
loop_
_entity.id
_entity.type
_entity.pdbx_description
1 polymer ?
#
loop_
_entity_poly.entity_id
_entity_poly.type
_entity_poly.pdbx_seq_one_letter_code
_entity_poly.pdbx_strand_id
1 'polypeptide(L)'
;YERRVDLNLVAGGFRNDLIALNDPTPHDARYERLAEYAKVMLDLLRHPSPTTFEGRFYQVRNLTLQPMLAAELMPQTLMSGSSPAGLNAARAIGAIPVQYPEPPEHYAQADCKPSGGNGLRIGIIARADEEEAWRVALDRFPEDRQGQITHKLALKVSDSVWHQRLAELGQENAQNSSINMAGRNPYWLGPYENYKTFCPYLVGNYESVAQALAGYLSAGYDTFILDIPALEEEFDHMRAAFQMAAREVSR
;
A
#
# COMPACT_ATOMS: atom_id res chain seq x y z
N TYR A 1 21.53 -8.97 12.67
CA TYR A 1 20.28 -9.74 12.58
C TYR A 1 20.22 -10.63 11.32
N GLU A 2 21.11 -10.43 10.37
CA GLU A 2 21.24 -11.24 9.13
C GLU A 2 19.90 -11.43 8.39
N ARG A 3 19.07 -10.38 8.36
CA ARG A 3 17.77 -10.37 7.69
C ARG A 3 17.69 -9.21 6.72
N ARG A 4 17.24 -9.49 5.50
CA ARG A 4 16.88 -8.45 4.55
C ARG A 4 15.71 -7.64 5.08
N VAL A 5 15.79 -6.32 4.96
CA VAL A 5 14.73 -5.37 5.28
C VAL A 5 14.36 -4.66 3.99
N ASP A 6 13.10 -4.72 3.59
CA ASP A 6 12.62 -4.00 2.42
C ASP A 6 12.25 -2.56 2.80
N LEU A 7 12.46 -1.62 1.88
CA LEU A 7 12.29 -0.20 2.12
C LEU A 7 11.07 0.34 1.36
N ASN A 8 10.08 0.83 2.10
CA ASN A 8 8.96 1.54 1.50
C ASN A 8 9.17 3.05 1.62
N LEU A 9 9.43 3.70 0.49
CA LEU A 9 9.70 5.13 0.39
C LEU A 9 8.40 5.93 0.27
N VAL A 10 8.31 7.03 1.02
CA VAL A 10 7.12 7.89 1.08
C VAL A 10 7.51 9.35 0.97
N ALA A 11 6.88 10.11 0.09
CA ALA A 11 7.17 11.53 -0.14
C ALA A 11 6.54 12.48 0.91
N GLY A 12 5.66 11.95 1.80
CA GLY A 12 4.83 12.73 2.69
C GLY A 12 3.55 13.22 2.01
N GLY A 13 2.43 13.25 2.73
CA GLY A 13 1.11 13.59 2.17
C GLY A 13 0.22 14.41 3.13
N PHE A 14 0.66 14.64 4.37
CA PHE A 14 -0.12 15.41 5.32
C PHE A 14 0.41 16.85 5.42
N ARG A 15 -0.41 17.81 5.03
CA ARG A 15 -0.06 19.22 5.00
C ARG A 15 0.38 19.76 6.36
N ASN A 16 -0.25 19.30 7.45
CA ASN A 16 0.10 19.73 8.79
C ASN A 16 1.50 19.29 9.19
N ASP A 17 1.93 18.09 8.79
CA ASP A 17 3.28 17.59 9.06
C ASP A 17 4.31 18.38 8.27
N LEU A 18 4.01 18.71 7.01
CA LEU A 18 4.88 19.54 6.17
C LEU A 18 5.04 20.95 6.75
N ILE A 19 3.95 21.53 7.25
CA ILE A 19 3.98 22.85 7.93
C ILE A 19 4.83 22.75 9.21
N ALA A 20 4.62 21.72 10.03
CA ALA A 20 5.36 21.51 11.27
C ALA A 20 6.86 21.31 11.02
N LEU A 21 7.23 20.70 9.89
CA LEU A 21 8.60 20.52 9.46
C LEU A 21 9.18 21.73 8.70
N ASN A 22 8.38 22.79 8.52
CA ASN A 22 8.74 23.95 7.69
C ASN A 22 9.17 23.52 6.27
N ASP A 23 8.45 22.54 5.69
CA ASP A 23 8.71 22.02 4.35
C ASP A 23 7.70 22.60 3.33
N PRO A 24 8.07 23.65 2.58
CA PRO A 24 7.21 24.27 1.59
C PRO A 24 7.22 23.56 0.23
N THR A 25 7.90 22.40 0.13
CA THR A 25 8.11 21.72 -1.15
C THR A 25 6.77 21.26 -1.75
N PRO A 26 6.44 21.67 -2.99
CA PRO A 26 5.22 21.24 -3.67
C PRO A 26 5.15 19.72 -3.85
N HIS A 27 3.94 19.18 -3.98
CA HIS A 27 3.67 17.75 -4.08
C HIS A 27 4.60 17.01 -5.06
N ASP A 28 4.66 17.43 -6.32
CA ASP A 28 5.46 16.72 -7.33
C ASP A 28 6.97 16.85 -7.07
N ALA A 29 7.41 18.03 -6.61
CA ALA A 29 8.79 18.25 -6.26
C ALA A 29 9.25 17.40 -5.04
N ARG A 30 8.33 17.01 -4.14
CA ARG A 30 8.66 16.05 -3.06
C ARG A 30 9.00 14.66 -3.62
N TYR A 31 8.34 14.23 -4.69
CA TYR A 31 8.70 12.98 -5.37
C TYR A 31 10.01 13.07 -6.13
N GLU A 32 10.31 14.21 -6.76
CA GLU A 32 11.65 14.46 -7.36
C GLU A 32 12.75 14.38 -6.28
N ARG A 33 12.54 15.06 -5.14
CA ARG A 33 13.45 15.01 -3.99
C ARG A 33 13.62 13.59 -3.46
N LEU A 34 12.52 12.83 -3.34
CA LEU A 34 12.56 11.44 -2.89
C LEU A 34 13.35 10.55 -3.84
N ALA A 35 13.20 10.76 -5.15
CA ALA A 35 13.95 10.03 -6.15
C ALA A 35 15.45 10.31 -6.09
N GLU A 36 15.87 11.57 -5.88
CA GLU A 36 17.28 11.92 -5.67
C GLU A 36 17.84 11.28 -4.39
N TYR A 37 17.09 11.38 -3.28
CA TYR A 37 17.45 10.73 -2.01
C TYR A 37 17.66 9.23 -2.19
N ALA A 38 16.71 8.56 -2.85
CA ALA A 38 16.75 7.13 -3.09
C ALA A 38 17.94 6.73 -3.96
N LYS A 39 18.28 7.51 -4.98
CA LYS A 39 19.47 7.26 -5.83
C LYS A 39 20.74 7.29 -5.00
N VAL A 40 20.94 8.33 -4.18
CA VAL A 40 22.11 8.44 -3.31
C VAL A 40 22.18 7.28 -2.33
N MET A 41 21.06 6.96 -1.68
CA MET A 41 20.96 5.86 -0.71
C MET A 41 21.27 4.50 -1.36
N LEU A 42 20.66 4.20 -2.50
CA LEU A 42 20.85 2.92 -3.21
C LEU A 42 22.29 2.79 -3.74
N ASP A 43 22.90 3.89 -4.19
CA ASP A 43 24.26 3.90 -4.67
C ASP A 43 25.25 3.58 -3.55
N LEU A 44 25.06 4.21 -2.38
CA LEU A 44 25.83 3.92 -1.16
C LEU A 44 25.69 2.46 -0.68
N LEU A 45 24.53 1.87 -0.83
CA LEU A 45 24.28 0.48 -0.44
C LEU A 45 24.90 -0.52 -1.42
N ARG A 46 24.97 -0.17 -2.71
CA ARG A 46 25.40 -1.09 -3.79
C ARG A 46 26.89 -1.08 -4.06
N HIS A 47 27.53 0.06 -3.86
CA HIS A 47 28.91 0.28 -4.33
C HIS A 47 29.88 0.60 -3.19
N PRO A 48 31.03 -0.09 -3.13
CA PRO A 48 32.09 0.20 -2.16
C PRO A 48 32.85 1.49 -2.48
N SER A 49 32.74 1.99 -3.72
CA SER A 49 33.40 3.24 -4.15
C SER A 49 32.67 4.46 -3.60
N PRO A 50 33.36 5.57 -3.38
CA PRO A 50 32.72 6.79 -2.92
C PRO A 50 31.66 7.29 -3.89
N THR A 51 30.46 7.59 -3.36
CA THR A 51 29.34 8.16 -4.11
C THR A 51 29.50 9.68 -4.21
N THR A 52 29.40 10.19 -5.44
CA THR A 52 29.29 11.63 -5.74
C THR A 52 28.01 11.84 -6.56
N PHE A 53 27.14 12.73 -6.09
CA PHE A 53 25.87 13.04 -6.72
C PHE A 53 25.61 14.54 -6.68
N GLU A 54 25.23 15.11 -7.82
CA GLU A 54 24.85 16.52 -7.95
C GLU A 54 23.40 16.58 -8.48
N GLY A 55 22.46 16.81 -7.57
CA GLY A 55 21.04 16.98 -7.87
C GLY A 55 20.53 18.36 -7.49
N ARG A 56 19.26 18.57 -7.72
CA ARG A 56 18.54 19.78 -7.31
C ARG A 56 18.39 19.88 -5.80
N PHE A 57 18.14 18.77 -5.12
CA PHE A 57 17.83 18.68 -3.70
C PHE A 57 18.99 18.17 -2.87
N TYR A 58 19.81 17.27 -3.43
CA TYR A 58 20.93 16.67 -2.73
C TYR A 58 22.23 16.86 -3.50
N GLN A 59 23.27 17.20 -2.76
CA GLN A 59 24.63 17.28 -3.26
C GLN A 59 25.53 16.53 -2.28
N VAL A 60 26.16 15.47 -2.74
CA VAL A 60 27.11 14.68 -1.96
C VAL A 60 28.41 14.50 -2.74
N ARG A 61 29.55 14.51 -2.03
CA ARG A 61 30.86 14.34 -2.63
C ARG A 61 31.65 13.32 -1.85
N ASN A 62 32.12 12.29 -2.55
CA ASN A 62 32.98 11.25 -2.00
C ASN A 62 32.42 10.61 -0.70
N LEU A 63 31.11 10.45 -0.64
CA LEU A 63 30.43 9.83 0.51
C LEU A 63 30.59 8.32 0.45
N THR A 64 30.94 7.70 1.58
CA THR A 64 31.07 6.24 1.69
C THR A 64 30.23 5.71 2.85
N LEU A 65 29.70 4.50 2.70
CA LEU A 65 29.02 3.77 3.76
C LEU A 65 29.92 2.67 4.31
N GLN A 66 30.09 2.65 5.63
CA GLN A 66 30.87 1.61 6.34
C GLN A 66 30.12 1.13 7.58
N PRO A 67 30.01 -0.17 7.85
CA PRO A 67 30.41 -1.26 6.95
C PRO A 67 29.49 -1.38 5.73
N MET A 68 29.98 -1.97 4.65
CA MET A 68 29.17 -2.28 3.47
C MET A 68 28.10 -3.31 3.81
N LEU A 69 26.94 -3.14 3.17
CA LEU A 69 25.87 -4.13 3.26
C LEU A 69 26.24 -5.35 2.41
N ALA A 70 26.02 -6.55 2.96
CA ALA A 70 26.18 -7.78 2.22
C ALA A 70 25.14 -7.88 1.07
N ALA A 71 25.52 -8.40 -0.09
CA ALA A 71 24.71 -8.39 -1.29
C ALA A 71 23.35 -9.10 -1.09
N GLU A 72 23.32 -10.16 -0.32
CA GLU A 72 22.10 -10.93 0.03
C GLU A 72 21.13 -10.16 0.94
N LEU A 73 21.62 -9.11 1.60
CA LEU A 73 20.82 -8.26 2.46
C LEU A 73 20.33 -6.98 1.75
N MET A 74 20.64 -6.81 0.46
CA MET A 74 20.18 -5.65 -0.31
C MET A 74 18.67 -5.53 -0.25
N PRO A 75 18.14 -4.35 0.16
CA PRO A 75 16.71 -4.14 0.27
C PRO A 75 16.02 -4.15 -1.10
N GLN A 76 14.84 -4.74 -1.16
CA GLN A 76 13.89 -4.40 -2.19
C GLN A 76 13.33 -3.00 -1.88
N THR A 77 13.20 -2.19 -2.91
CA THR A 77 12.70 -0.83 -2.74
C THR A 77 11.28 -0.74 -3.27
N LEU A 78 10.39 -0.30 -2.41
CA LEU A 78 9.00 0.00 -2.73
C LEU A 78 8.80 1.52 -2.62
N MET A 79 7.83 2.06 -3.34
CA MET A 79 7.46 3.48 -3.24
C MET A 79 5.94 3.63 -3.17
N SER A 80 5.45 4.15 -2.06
CA SER A 80 4.04 4.47 -1.90
C SER A 80 3.71 5.79 -2.59
N GLY A 81 2.80 5.72 -3.56
CA GLY A 81 2.31 6.90 -4.26
C GLY A 81 1.68 6.51 -5.60
N SER A 82 0.46 7.01 -5.83
CA SER A 82 -0.35 6.67 -7.02
C SER A 82 -0.54 7.86 -7.94
N SER A 83 -0.09 9.04 -7.53
CA SER A 83 -0.05 10.19 -8.42
C SER A 83 0.92 9.93 -9.59
N PRO A 84 0.72 10.57 -10.75
CA PRO A 84 1.67 10.47 -11.86
C PRO A 84 3.12 10.77 -11.44
N ALA A 85 3.31 11.75 -10.56
CA ALA A 85 4.64 12.08 -10.00
C ALA A 85 5.23 10.92 -9.19
N GLY A 86 4.43 10.27 -8.33
CA GLY A 86 4.85 9.10 -7.55
C GLY A 86 5.22 7.91 -8.43
N LEU A 87 4.38 7.58 -9.40
CA LEU A 87 4.64 6.48 -10.34
C LEU A 87 5.90 6.73 -11.19
N ASN A 88 6.11 7.97 -11.64
CA ASN A 88 7.31 8.34 -12.40
C ASN A 88 8.57 8.26 -11.52
N ALA A 89 8.49 8.71 -10.26
CA ALA A 89 9.59 8.61 -9.32
C ALA A 89 9.96 7.14 -9.03
N ALA A 90 8.95 6.28 -8.81
CA ALA A 90 9.16 4.84 -8.61
C ALA A 90 9.92 4.21 -9.79
N ARG A 91 9.44 4.47 -11.03
CA ARG A 91 10.11 3.98 -12.25
C ARG A 91 11.55 4.49 -12.36
N ALA A 92 11.79 5.78 -12.05
CA ALA A 92 13.10 6.41 -12.18
C ALA A 92 14.18 5.80 -11.27
N ILE A 93 13.80 5.12 -10.19
CA ILE A 93 14.71 4.46 -9.24
C ILE A 93 14.61 2.93 -9.27
N GLY A 94 13.77 2.36 -10.13
CA GLY A 94 13.52 0.92 -10.18
C GLY A 94 12.81 0.37 -8.94
N ALA A 95 12.00 1.20 -8.25
CA ALA A 95 11.19 0.77 -7.11
C ALA A 95 9.85 0.19 -7.58
N ILE A 96 9.29 -0.74 -6.78
CA ILE A 96 7.93 -1.23 -6.97
C ILE A 96 6.96 -0.15 -6.49
N PRO A 97 6.10 0.40 -7.37
CA PRO A 97 5.05 1.32 -6.95
C PRO A 97 3.99 0.57 -6.14
N VAL A 98 3.65 1.08 -4.96
CA VAL A 98 2.63 0.51 -4.07
C VAL A 98 1.44 1.45 -4.00
N GLN A 99 0.26 0.88 -4.24
CA GLN A 99 -1.01 1.58 -4.26
C GLN A 99 -1.98 0.97 -3.25
N TYR A 100 -3.03 1.70 -2.89
CA TYR A 100 -4.19 1.08 -2.25
C TYR A 100 -5.12 0.54 -3.34
N PRO A 101 -5.62 -0.70 -3.22
CA PRO A 101 -6.48 -1.26 -4.27
C PRO A 101 -7.86 -0.61 -4.29
N GLU A 102 -8.42 -0.49 -5.48
CA GLU A 102 -9.86 -0.40 -5.71
C GLU A 102 -10.47 -1.82 -5.67
N PRO A 103 -11.82 -1.96 -5.66
CA PRO A 103 -12.45 -3.27 -5.80
C PRO A 103 -11.92 -4.05 -7.01
N PRO A 104 -11.71 -5.38 -6.89
CA PRO A 104 -11.06 -6.18 -7.96
C PRO A 104 -11.75 -6.09 -9.32
N GLU A 105 -13.05 -5.93 -9.34
CA GLU A 105 -13.87 -5.78 -10.56
C GLU A 105 -13.51 -4.54 -11.39
N HIS A 106 -12.93 -3.51 -10.77
CA HIS A 106 -12.47 -2.30 -11.50
C HIS A 106 -11.28 -2.59 -12.41
N TYR A 107 -10.49 -3.61 -12.09
CA TYR A 107 -9.33 -4.00 -12.88
C TYR A 107 -9.66 -4.98 -14.00
N ALA A 108 -10.80 -5.68 -13.92
CA ALA A 108 -11.20 -6.66 -14.93
C ALA A 108 -11.47 -6.02 -16.30
N GLN A 109 -11.78 -4.73 -16.34
CA GLN A 109 -12.12 -3.98 -17.55
C GLN A 109 -10.96 -3.10 -18.07
N ALA A 110 -9.84 -3.05 -17.36
CA ALA A 110 -8.72 -2.19 -17.74
C ALA A 110 -7.91 -2.84 -18.90
N ASP A 111 -7.90 -2.21 -20.07
CA ASP A 111 -7.09 -2.60 -21.22
C ASP A 111 -5.56 -2.48 -20.99
N CYS A 112 -5.14 -1.93 -19.87
CA CYS A 112 -3.75 -1.78 -19.48
C CYS A 112 -3.41 -2.59 -18.25
N LYS A 113 -2.87 -3.78 -18.44
CA LYS A 113 -2.14 -4.44 -17.34
C LYS A 113 -0.89 -3.62 -17.03
N PRO A 114 -0.63 -3.32 -15.73
CA PRO A 114 0.62 -2.69 -15.36
C PRO A 114 1.80 -3.51 -15.88
N SER A 115 2.74 -2.89 -16.54
CA SER A 115 3.95 -3.57 -17.01
C SER A 115 4.93 -3.76 -15.86
N GLY A 116 4.92 -4.95 -15.27
CA GLY A 116 5.92 -5.41 -14.27
C GLY A 116 5.81 -4.79 -12.88
N GLY A 117 6.08 -5.60 -11.86
CA GLY A 117 6.28 -5.26 -10.47
C GLY A 117 5.38 -4.16 -9.90
N ASN A 118 4.12 -4.48 -9.55
CA ASN A 118 3.23 -3.53 -8.91
C ASN A 118 2.77 -4.06 -7.58
N GLY A 119 2.72 -3.18 -6.59
CA GLY A 119 2.35 -3.50 -5.23
C GLY A 119 1.00 -2.92 -4.80
N LEU A 120 0.33 -3.65 -3.92
CA LEU A 120 -0.87 -3.19 -3.22
C LEU A 120 -0.64 -3.18 -1.72
N ARG A 121 -1.22 -2.20 -1.03
CA ARG A 121 -1.33 -2.23 0.42
C ARG A 121 -2.77 -2.53 0.80
N ILE A 122 -2.98 -3.66 1.51
CA ILE A 122 -4.30 -4.18 1.83
C ILE A 122 -4.29 -4.93 3.16
N GLY A 123 -5.39 -4.89 3.90
CA GLY A 123 -5.62 -5.77 5.03
C GLY A 123 -6.44 -7.00 4.60
N ILE A 124 -6.28 -8.10 5.34
CA ILE A 124 -7.01 -9.33 5.07
C ILE A 124 -7.52 -9.91 6.39
N ILE A 125 -8.81 -10.25 6.43
CA ILE A 125 -9.44 -11.06 7.48
C ILE A 125 -10.21 -12.18 6.77
N ALA A 126 -9.62 -13.37 6.72
CA ALA A 126 -10.20 -14.55 6.08
C ALA A 126 -10.47 -15.64 7.10
N ARG A 127 -11.57 -16.37 6.96
CA ARG A 127 -11.92 -17.53 7.78
C ARG A 127 -12.48 -18.65 6.89
N ALA A 128 -12.73 -19.82 7.47
CA ALA A 128 -13.43 -20.88 6.76
C ALA A 128 -14.91 -20.51 6.55
N ASP A 129 -15.48 -19.76 7.47
CA ASP A 129 -16.87 -19.34 7.49
C ASP A 129 -16.99 -17.82 7.28
N GLU A 130 -17.95 -17.40 6.46
CA GLU A 130 -18.18 -16.01 6.09
C GLU A 130 -18.64 -15.17 7.29
N GLU A 131 -19.56 -15.70 8.11
CA GLU A 131 -20.09 -14.97 9.26
C GLU A 131 -19.01 -14.80 10.34
N GLU A 132 -18.16 -15.81 10.52
CA GLU A 132 -17.03 -15.74 11.44
C GLU A 132 -16.03 -14.65 10.99
N ALA A 133 -15.70 -14.59 9.70
CA ALA A 133 -14.79 -13.58 9.16
C ALA A 133 -15.30 -12.16 9.45
N TRP A 134 -16.57 -11.92 9.18
CA TRP A 134 -17.19 -10.62 9.42
C TRP A 134 -17.32 -10.29 10.91
N ARG A 135 -17.62 -11.28 11.76
CA ARG A 135 -17.62 -11.08 13.21
C ARG A 135 -16.25 -10.64 13.71
N VAL A 136 -15.18 -11.33 13.30
CA VAL A 136 -13.80 -10.95 13.66
C VAL A 136 -13.45 -9.56 13.14
N ALA A 137 -13.87 -9.22 11.93
CA ALA A 137 -13.62 -7.91 11.34
C ALA A 137 -14.32 -6.77 12.11
N LEU A 138 -15.58 -6.96 12.47
CA LEU A 138 -16.35 -5.98 13.22
C LEU A 138 -15.90 -5.86 14.68
N ASP A 139 -15.48 -6.95 15.30
CA ASP A 139 -14.91 -6.95 16.66
C ASP A 139 -13.56 -6.22 16.67
N ARG A 140 -12.74 -6.41 15.64
CA ARG A 140 -11.44 -5.73 15.50
C ARG A 140 -11.58 -4.25 15.17
N PHE A 141 -12.52 -3.92 14.32
CA PHE A 141 -12.76 -2.56 13.82
C PHE A 141 -14.22 -2.15 14.02
N PRO A 142 -14.64 -1.97 15.29
CA PRO A 142 -15.99 -1.53 15.59
C PRO A 142 -16.24 -0.13 15.03
N GLU A 143 -17.49 0.18 14.79
CA GLU A 143 -17.89 1.51 14.34
C GLU A 143 -17.41 2.58 15.34
N ASP A 144 -16.73 3.61 14.81
CA ASP A 144 -16.14 4.68 15.60
C ASP A 144 -16.51 6.05 15.03
N ARG A 145 -17.57 6.62 15.56
CA ARG A 145 -18.06 7.95 15.14
C ARG A 145 -17.01 9.05 15.32
N GLN A 146 -16.20 8.98 16.38
CA GLN A 146 -15.14 9.97 16.61
C GLN A 146 -14.01 9.79 15.57
N GLY A 147 -13.64 8.55 15.27
CA GLY A 147 -12.70 8.22 14.19
C GLY A 147 -13.18 8.73 12.84
N GLN A 148 -14.46 8.55 12.50
CA GLN A 148 -15.05 9.05 11.24
C GLN A 148 -15.01 10.58 11.13
N ILE A 149 -15.25 11.30 12.23
CA ILE A 149 -15.13 12.78 12.23
C ILE A 149 -13.67 13.19 12.04
N THR A 150 -12.75 12.55 12.76
CA THR A 150 -11.31 12.81 12.64
C THR A 150 -10.82 12.53 11.22
N HIS A 151 -11.27 11.42 10.60
CA HIS A 151 -10.94 11.07 9.23
C HIS A 151 -11.40 12.14 8.23
N LYS A 152 -12.65 12.61 8.35
CA LYS A 152 -13.17 13.70 7.50
C LYS A 152 -12.37 15.01 7.63
N LEU A 153 -11.83 15.29 8.82
CA LEU A 153 -10.95 16.44 9.03
C LEU A 153 -9.57 16.22 8.42
N ALA A 154 -9.00 15.01 8.58
CA ALA A 154 -7.71 14.64 8.01
C ALA A 154 -7.71 14.69 6.47
N LEU A 155 -8.80 14.28 5.82
CA LEU A 155 -8.97 14.34 4.37
C LEU A 155 -8.88 15.78 3.83
N LYS A 156 -9.35 16.79 4.59
CA LYS A 156 -9.29 18.19 4.18
C LYS A 156 -7.87 18.76 4.14
N VAL A 157 -6.95 18.16 4.86
CA VAL A 157 -5.54 18.59 4.95
C VAL A 157 -4.57 17.62 4.28
N SER A 158 -5.08 16.54 3.69
CA SER A 158 -4.31 15.58 2.90
C SER A 158 -4.27 16.00 1.43
N ASP A 159 -3.10 15.95 0.80
CA ASP A 159 -2.92 16.08 -0.65
C ASP A 159 -2.76 14.71 -1.35
N SER A 160 -3.06 13.62 -0.63
CA SER A 160 -3.00 12.26 -1.14
C SER A 160 -4.15 11.96 -2.09
N VAL A 161 -3.85 11.73 -3.35
CA VAL A 161 -4.81 11.35 -4.39
C VAL A 161 -5.58 10.07 -3.98
N TRP A 162 -4.91 9.13 -3.34
CA TRP A 162 -5.54 7.87 -2.93
C TRP A 162 -6.49 8.01 -1.75
N HIS A 163 -6.18 8.83 -0.77
CA HIS A 163 -7.11 9.06 0.33
C HIS A 163 -8.42 9.69 -0.17
N GLN A 164 -8.33 10.57 -1.16
CA GLN A 164 -9.51 11.14 -1.81
C GLN A 164 -10.30 10.06 -2.56
N ARG A 165 -9.62 9.24 -3.36
CA ARG A 165 -10.27 8.16 -4.12
C ARG A 165 -10.94 7.11 -3.24
N LEU A 166 -10.29 6.67 -2.15
CA LEU A 166 -10.90 5.74 -1.19
C LEU A 166 -12.12 6.36 -0.49
N ALA A 167 -12.09 7.66 -0.21
CA ALA A 167 -13.24 8.35 0.37
C ALA A 167 -14.43 8.42 -0.60
N GLU A 168 -14.18 8.60 -1.91
CA GLU A 168 -15.21 8.53 -2.96
C GLU A 168 -15.82 7.14 -3.04
N LEU A 169 -15.00 6.10 -3.09
CA LEU A 169 -15.44 4.69 -3.09
C LEU A 169 -16.29 4.34 -1.85
N GLY A 170 -15.92 4.86 -0.68
CA GLY A 170 -16.70 4.69 0.54
C GLY A 170 -18.11 5.29 0.42
N GLN A 171 -18.24 6.46 -0.21
CA GLN A 171 -19.53 7.10 -0.45
C GLN A 171 -20.38 6.32 -1.48
N GLU A 172 -19.77 5.84 -2.57
CA GLU A 172 -20.43 5.02 -3.58
C GLU A 172 -20.97 3.71 -2.96
N ASN A 173 -20.17 3.04 -2.13
CA ASN A 173 -20.57 1.81 -1.43
C ASN A 173 -21.71 2.04 -0.42
N ALA A 174 -21.69 3.16 0.32
CA ALA A 174 -22.74 3.49 1.26
C ALA A 174 -24.11 3.71 0.60
N GLN A 175 -24.14 4.22 -0.64
CA GLN A 175 -25.36 4.43 -1.42
C GLN A 175 -25.92 3.10 -1.98
N ASN A 176 -25.06 2.10 -2.21
CA ASN A 176 -25.42 0.82 -2.80
C ASN A 176 -25.72 -0.27 -1.76
N SER A 177 -25.55 0.01 -0.48
CA SER A 177 -25.64 -0.97 0.61
C SER A 177 -27.10 -1.22 1.07
N SER A 178 -27.83 -2.04 0.32
CA SER A 178 -28.94 -2.82 0.87
C SER A 178 -28.42 -4.23 1.23
N ILE A 179 -28.03 -4.43 2.48
CA ILE A 179 -27.13 -5.53 2.82
C ILE A 179 -27.89 -6.72 3.41
N ASN A 180 -27.97 -7.80 2.62
CA ASN A 180 -28.04 -9.17 3.15
C ASN A 180 -26.60 -9.64 3.47
N MET A 181 -26.38 -10.28 4.64
CA MET A 181 -25.06 -10.80 5.06
C MET A 181 -24.49 -11.85 4.08
N ALA A 182 -25.33 -12.63 3.45
CA ALA A 182 -24.93 -13.59 2.43
C ALA A 182 -24.68 -12.88 1.08
N GLY A 183 -23.45 -12.92 0.60
CA GLY A 183 -23.01 -12.31 -0.66
C GLY A 183 -22.48 -10.88 -0.52
N ARG A 184 -21.95 -10.50 0.63
CA ARG A 184 -21.22 -9.24 0.79
C ARG A 184 -20.00 -9.23 -0.12
N ASN A 185 -19.76 -8.07 -0.75
CA ASN A 185 -18.49 -7.81 -1.40
C ASN A 185 -17.37 -7.93 -0.35
N PRO A 186 -16.34 -8.75 -0.56
CA PRO A 186 -15.23 -8.87 0.39
C PRO A 186 -14.45 -7.57 0.58
N TYR A 187 -14.52 -6.63 -0.36
CA TYR A 187 -13.82 -5.34 -0.27
C TYR A 187 -14.51 -4.41 0.73
N TRP A 188 -13.79 -4.06 1.79
CA TRP A 188 -14.33 -3.33 2.93
C TRP A 188 -13.48 -2.12 3.32
N LEU A 189 -14.13 -0.97 3.45
CA LEU A 189 -13.50 0.31 3.82
C LEU A 189 -13.75 0.72 5.29
N GLY A 190 -14.49 -0.06 6.08
CA GLY A 190 -14.82 0.30 7.45
C GLY A 190 -13.62 0.71 8.33
N PRO A 191 -12.49 -0.02 8.34
CA PRO A 191 -11.31 0.39 9.09
C PRO A 191 -10.71 1.72 8.63
N TYR A 192 -10.73 1.99 7.32
CA TYR A 192 -10.31 3.26 6.73
C TYR A 192 -11.25 4.40 7.12
N GLU A 193 -12.56 4.21 7.00
CA GLU A 193 -13.58 5.19 7.36
C GLU A 193 -13.56 5.55 8.85
N ASN A 194 -13.29 4.56 9.71
CA ASN A 194 -13.15 4.73 11.15
C ASN A 194 -11.77 5.26 11.57
N TYR A 195 -10.90 5.61 10.62
CA TYR A 195 -9.55 6.14 10.84
C TYR A 195 -8.66 5.21 11.67
N LYS A 196 -8.82 3.89 11.51
CA LYS A 196 -8.02 2.85 12.19
C LYS A 196 -6.84 2.38 11.35
N THR A 197 -6.98 2.46 10.03
CA THR A 197 -5.92 2.13 9.06
C THR A 197 -6.07 3.02 7.81
N PHE A 198 -5.06 3.01 6.95
CA PHE A 198 -5.06 3.77 5.71
C PHE A 198 -5.33 2.89 4.47
N CYS A 199 -5.59 1.60 4.65
CA CYS A 199 -5.84 0.68 3.55
C CYS A 199 -7.22 0.04 3.64
N PRO A 200 -7.80 -0.39 2.49
CA PRO A 200 -8.96 -1.25 2.47
C PRO A 200 -8.63 -2.65 3.00
N TYR A 201 -9.68 -3.39 3.35
CA TYR A 201 -9.58 -4.79 3.78
C TYR A 201 -10.35 -5.70 2.82
N LEU A 202 -9.87 -6.94 2.67
CA LEU A 202 -10.66 -8.05 2.18
C LEU A 202 -11.13 -8.87 3.38
N VAL A 203 -12.46 -9.02 3.48
CA VAL A 203 -13.11 -9.74 4.57
C VAL A 203 -14.06 -10.78 4.00
N GLY A 204 -13.95 -12.02 4.44
CA GLY A 204 -14.86 -13.07 4.00
C GLY A 204 -14.30 -14.48 4.21
N ASN A 205 -15.00 -15.47 3.64
CA ASN A 205 -14.47 -16.83 3.64
C ASN A 205 -13.25 -16.94 2.71
N TYR A 206 -12.52 -18.07 2.79
CA TYR A 206 -11.30 -18.23 2.01
C TYR A 206 -11.55 -18.13 0.50
N GLU A 207 -12.68 -18.60 0.00
CA GLU A 207 -13.02 -18.59 -1.43
C GLU A 207 -13.27 -17.17 -1.91
N SER A 208 -14.10 -16.38 -1.22
CA SER A 208 -14.41 -15.01 -1.60
C SER A 208 -13.17 -14.11 -1.56
N VAL A 209 -12.33 -14.25 -0.51
CA VAL A 209 -11.06 -13.51 -0.40
C VAL A 209 -10.07 -13.97 -1.46
N ALA A 210 -9.97 -15.28 -1.74
CA ALA A 210 -9.08 -15.80 -2.78
C ALA A 210 -9.50 -15.30 -4.18
N GLN A 211 -10.79 -15.26 -4.49
CA GLN A 211 -11.30 -14.72 -5.74
C GLN A 211 -10.92 -13.24 -5.93
N ALA A 212 -11.07 -12.43 -4.88
CA ALA A 212 -10.65 -11.03 -4.90
C ALA A 212 -9.14 -10.89 -5.13
N LEU A 213 -8.32 -11.68 -4.42
CA LEU A 213 -6.87 -11.71 -4.60
C LEU A 213 -6.47 -12.18 -6.01
N ALA A 214 -7.15 -13.20 -6.56
CA ALA A 214 -6.93 -13.67 -7.92
C ALA A 214 -7.22 -12.57 -8.96
N GLY A 215 -8.22 -11.73 -8.72
CA GLY A 215 -8.50 -10.55 -9.53
C GLY A 215 -7.32 -9.58 -9.57
N TYR A 216 -6.70 -9.28 -8.43
CA TYR A 216 -5.51 -8.43 -8.37
C TYR A 216 -4.28 -9.07 -9.03
N LEU A 217 -4.04 -10.37 -8.77
CA LEU A 217 -2.95 -11.12 -9.40
C LEU A 217 -3.10 -11.12 -10.94
N SER A 218 -4.32 -11.36 -11.43
CA SER A 218 -4.63 -11.35 -12.86
C SER A 218 -4.49 -9.96 -13.49
N ALA A 219 -4.69 -8.89 -12.71
CA ALA A 219 -4.44 -7.52 -13.12
C ALA A 219 -2.95 -7.14 -13.13
N GLY A 220 -2.04 -8.04 -12.67
CA GLY A 220 -0.59 -7.83 -12.72
C GLY A 220 0.02 -7.27 -11.44
N TYR A 221 -0.69 -7.34 -10.32
CA TYR A 221 -0.13 -7.06 -9.00
C TYR A 221 0.51 -8.34 -8.43
N ASP A 222 1.77 -8.25 -8.03
CA ASP A 222 2.57 -9.39 -7.55
C ASP A 222 3.16 -9.17 -6.16
N THR A 223 3.05 -7.95 -5.64
CA THR A 223 3.61 -7.56 -4.35
C THR A 223 2.51 -7.03 -3.44
N PHE A 224 2.42 -7.57 -2.22
CA PHE A 224 1.39 -7.17 -1.25
C PHE A 224 2.05 -6.71 0.05
N ILE A 225 1.80 -5.46 0.46
CA ILE A 225 2.06 -4.99 1.81
C ILE A 225 0.79 -5.25 2.61
N LEU A 226 0.84 -6.24 3.48
CA LEU A 226 -0.28 -6.57 4.34
C LEU A 226 -0.31 -5.63 5.55
N ASP A 227 -1.51 -5.22 5.95
CA ASP A 227 -1.67 -4.51 7.22
C ASP A 227 -1.34 -5.45 8.39
N ILE A 228 -0.86 -4.88 9.50
CA ILE A 228 -0.37 -5.68 10.63
C ILE A 228 -1.50 -6.56 11.18
N PRO A 229 -1.35 -7.88 11.20
CA PRO A 229 -2.36 -8.78 11.76
C PRO A 229 -2.49 -8.59 13.27
N ALA A 230 -3.68 -8.85 13.81
CA ALA A 230 -3.92 -8.74 15.26
C ALA A 230 -3.23 -9.85 16.06
N LEU A 231 -3.17 -11.05 15.48
CA LEU A 231 -2.65 -12.26 16.09
C LEU A 231 -1.79 -13.02 15.08
N GLU A 232 -0.90 -13.86 15.57
CA GLU A 232 0.00 -14.65 14.70
C GLU A 232 -0.77 -15.65 13.82
N GLU A 233 -1.86 -16.21 14.31
CA GLU A 233 -2.73 -17.15 13.57
C GLU A 233 -3.34 -16.52 12.30
N GLU A 234 -3.46 -15.21 12.24
CA GLU A 234 -3.94 -14.51 11.05
C GLU A 234 -3.06 -14.76 9.82
N PHE A 235 -1.75 -15.00 10.02
CA PHE A 235 -0.86 -15.36 8.92
C PHE A 235 -1.23 -16.70 8.26
N ASP A 236 -1.75 -17.66 9.01
CA ASP A 236 -2.17 -18.94 8.46
C ASP A 236 -3.45 -18.77 7.63
N HIS A 237 -4.38 -17.95 8.10
CA HIS A 237 -5.58 -17.60 7.34
C HIS A 237 -5.25 -16.86 6.04
N MET A 238 -4.37 -15.86 6.11
CA MET A 238 -3.89 -15.13 4.92
C MET A 238 -3.19 -16.08 3.94
N ARG A 239 -2.33 -16.96 4.44
CA ARG A 239 -1.62 -17.97 3.62
C ARG A 239 -2.59 -18.87 2.88
N ALA A 240 -3.65 -19.35 3.56
CA ALA A 240 -4.69 -20.19 2.94
C ALA A 240 -5.36 -19.45 1.78
N ALA A 241 -5.79 -18.20 1.97
CA ALA A 241 -6.42 -17.40 0.92
C ALA A 241 -5.47 -17.15 -0.28
N PHE A 242 -4.22 -16.78 -0.04
CA PHE A 242 -3.23 -16.58 -1.12
C PHE A 242 -2.92 -17.87 -1.88
N GLN A 243 -2.83 -19.03 -1.20
CA GLN A 243 -2.62 -20.31 -1.87
C GLN A 243 -3.78 -20.70 -2.79
N MET A 244 -5.01 -20.40 -2.38
CA MET A 244 -6.19 -20.61 -3.22
C MET A 244 -6.18 -19.66 -4.43
N ALA A 245 -5.93 -18.37 -4.21
CA ALA A 245 -5.85 -17.38 -5.28
C ALA A 245 -4.79 -17.74 -6.34
N ALA A 246 -3.61 -18.17 -5.91
CA ALA A 246 -2.53 -18.59 -6.81
C ALA A 246 -2.92 -19.80 -7.69
N ARG A 247 -3.71 -20.74 -7.17
CA ARG A 247 -4.24 -21.87 -7.93
C ARG A 247 -5.28 -21.43 -8.97
N GLU A 248 -6.07 -20.43 -8.68
CA GLU A 248 -7.07 -19.91 -9.62
C GLU A 248 -6.41 -19.22 -10.83
N VAL A 249 -5.37 -18.45 -10.59
CA VAL A 249 -4.63 -17.74 -11.66
C VAL A 249 -3.78 -18.69 -12.53
N SER A 250 -3.42 -19.86 -12.00
CA SER A 250 -2.61 -20.87 -12.71
C SER A 250 -3.43 -21.81 -13.59
N ARG A 251 -4.76 -21.70 -13.59
CA ARG A 251 -5.69 -22.49 -14.42
C ARG A 251 -6.03 -21.78 -15.72
#